data_35179d9504239a5a2e2ee55f75a7feed
#
_entry.id   35179d9504239a5a2e2ee55f75a7feed
#
_cell.length_a   1.000
_cell.length_b   1.000
_cell.length_c   1.000
_cell.angle_alpha   90.00
_cell.angle_beta   90.00
_cell.angle_gamma   90.00
#
_symmetry.space_group_name_H-M   'P 1'
#
loop_
_entity.id
_entity.type
_entity.pdbx_description
1 polymer ?
#
loop_
_entity_poly.entity_id
_entity_poly.type
_entity_poly.pdbx_seq_one_letter_code
_entity_poly.pdbx_strand_id
1 'polypeptide(L)'
;VTDQPRVERFADDAGRYRLDSRLATGGMGEVWRGTDTTLGRRVAVKLLKDEYADNPSFRARFETEARHAASLHHANIAAVYDFGDAAPADGSHTRKPYLVMELVDGQPLSALLRPGEPMDPDAVRGLLTQAAEGLGAAHAAGIVHRDVKPANLLITPDREVKVTDFGIARAADGIGLTQTGEVMGTPQYLSPEQAQGGVATPASDVYSLGVVAFECLAGRRPFVADSAVATALAHLREPVPPLPDDVPHDLAAVVRRAMSKLPQDRFRDGGAFAAALRDPATAALGAVALTGAAAAAAAAAAE
;
A
#
# COMPACT_ATOMS: atom_id res chain seq x y z
N VAL A 1 13.88 -3.63 44.78
CA VAL A 1 13.29 -3.80 43.43
C VAL A 1 14.35 -4.54 42.64
N THR A 2 14.21 -5.85 42.50
CA THR A 2 15.10 -6.72 41.72
C THR A 2 14.83 -6.46 40.23
N ASP A 3 15.80 -5.81 39.60
CA ASP A 3 15.87 -5.68 38.15
C ASP A 3 16.05 -7.08 37.56
N GLN A 4 14.95 -7.68 37.09
CA GLN A 4 15.04 -8.93 36.32
C GLN A 4 15.72 -8.58 35.00
N PRO A 5 16.78 -9.30 34.60
CA PRO A 5 17.43 -9.06 33.32
C PRO A 5 16.37 -9.20 32.21
N ARG A 6 16.15 -8.10 31.43
CA ARG A 6 15.32 -8.17 30.23
C ARG A 6 15.95 -9.20 29.31
N VAL A 7 15.24 -10.29 29.09
CA VAL A 7 15.65 -11.28 28.10
C VAL A 7 15.68 -10.57 26.75
N GLU A 8 16.87 -10.39 26.19
CA GLU A 8 17.04 -9.83 24.87
C GLU A 8 16.36 -10.75 23.85
N ARG A 9 15.53 -10.16 22.99
CA ARG A 9 14.84 -10.89 21.93
C ARG A 9 15.48 -10.56 20.60
N PHE A 10 15.66 -11.57 19.77
CA PHE A 10 16.21 -11.45 18.43
C PHE A 10 15.23 -12.01 17.40
N ALA A 11 15.25 -11.47 16.18
CA ALA A 11 14.45 -11.99 15.08
C ALA A 11 15.10 -13.20 14.41
N ASP A 12 16.41 -13.37 14.58
CA ASP A 12 17.23 -14.42 13.99
C ASP A 12 17.96 -15.23 15.08
N ASP A 13 18.44 -16.39 14.70
CA ASP A 13 19.21 -17.29 15.57
C ASP A 13 20.68 -16.86 15.75
N ALA A 14 21.18 -16.01 14.83
CA ALA A 14 22.54 -15.46 14.90
C ALA A 14 22.69 -14.27 15.87
N GLY A 15 21.59 -13.75 16.44
CA GLY A 15 21.60 -12.62 17.34
C GLY A 15 21.94 -11.28 16.66
N ARG A 16 21.72 -11.17 15.37
CA ARG A 16 22.00 -9.95 14.60
C ARG A 16 20.91 -8.90 14.74
N TYR A 17 19.64 -9.28 14.65
CA TYR A 17 18.52 -8.33 14.66
C TYR A 17 17.83 -8.33 16.01
N ARG A 18 18.32 -7.50 16.93
CA ARG A 18 17.73 -7.33 18.26
C ARG A 18 16.39 -6.57 18.16
N LEU A 19 15.39 -7.07 18.87
CA LEU A 19 14.06 -6.48 18.96
C LEU A 19 13.97 -5.58 20.20
N ASP A 20 13.90 -4.26 19.99
CA ASP A 20 13.95 -3.28 21.09
C ASP A 20 12.56 -2.92 21.63
N SER A 21 11.60 -2.59 20.76
CA SER A 21 10.22 -2.28 21.12
C SER A 21 9.25 -2.57 19.98
N ARG A 22 8.04 -3.01 20.33
CA ARG A 22 6.99 -3.26 19.34
C ARG A 22 6.38 -1.95 18.86
N LEU A 23 6.31 -1.75 17.53
CA LEU A 23 5.73 -0.58 16.86
C LEU A 23 4.26 -0.80 16.52
N ALA A 24 3.93 -2.00 15.98
CA ALA A 24 2.58 -2.32 15.55
C ALA A 24 2.32 -3.83 15.61
N THR A 25 1.02 -4.19 15.71
CA THR A 25 0.53 -5.55 15.55
C THR A 25 -0.57 -5.53 14.48
N GLY A 26 -0.49 -6.44 13.52
CA GLY A 26 -1.44 -6.54 12.42
C GLY A 26 -1.91 -7.96 12.14
N GLY A 27 -2.75 -8.11 11.12
CA GLY A 27 -3.28 -9.42 10.70
C GLY A 27 -2.18 -10.44 10.39
N MET A 28 -1.07 -9.98 9.76
CA MET A 28 0.02 -10.84 9.28
C MET A 28 1.18 -11.00 10.25
N GLY A 29 1.24 -10.24 11.33
CA GLY A 29 2.36 -10.30 12.26
C GLY A 29 2.57 -9.04 13.08
N GLU A 30 3.76 -8.90 13.58
CA GLU A 30 4.20 -7.79 14.42
C GLU A 30 5.34 -7.03 13.74
N VAL A 31 5.34 -5.70 13.88
CA VAL A 31 6.46 -4.84 13.48
C VAL A 31 7.16 -4.32 14.71
N TRP A 32 8.47 -4.51 14.76
CA TRP A 32 9.33 -4.12 15.88
C TRP A 32 10.33 -3.05 15.45
N ARG A 33 10.59 -2.10 16.32
CA ARG A 33 11.83 -1.32 16.28
C ARG A 33 12.94 -2.24 16.74
N GLY A 34 14.01 -2.32 16.00
CA GLY A 34 15.16 -3.18 16.32
C GLY A 34 16.48 -2.52 15.98
N THR A 35 17.54 -3.23 16.29
CA THR A 35 18.92 -2.85 16.01
C THR A 35 19.62 -3.98 15.25
N ASP A 36 20.16 -3.68 14.06
CA ASP A 36 21.17 -4.53 13.41
C ASP A 36 22.48 -4.40 14.19
N THR A 37 22.78 -5.36 15.02
CA THR A 37 23.93 -5.34 15.94
C THR A 37 25.27 -5.41 15.20
N THR A 38 25.29 -5.97 13.99
CA THR A 38 26.48 -6.09 13.15
C THR A 38 26.84 -4.76 12.51
N LEU A 39 25.84 -4.00 12.02
CA LEU A 39 26.06 -2.71 11.35
C LEU A 39 25.84 -1.50 12.29
N GLY A 40 25.39 -1.71 13.53
CA GLY A 40 25.14 -0.66 14.52
C GLY A 40 24.01 0.31 14.10
N ARG A 41 23.04 -0.12 13.29
CA ARG A 41 21.97 0.76 12.80
C ARG A 41 20.59 0.32 13.29
N ARG A 42 19.69 1.30 13.45
CA ARG A 42 18.27 1.03 13.76
C ARG A 42 17.55 0.52 12.52
N VAL A 43 16.67 -0.44 12.74
CA VAL A 43 15.87 -1.10 11.68
C VAL A 43 14.44 -1.30 12.14
N ALA A 44 13.52 -1.47 11.21
CA ALA A 44 12.21 -2.04 11.46
C ALA A 44 12.26 -3.54 11.12
N VAL A 45 11.74 -4.38 12.01
CA VAL A 45 11.71 -5.83 11.83
C VAL A 45 10.27 -6.30 11.86
N LYS A 46 9.79 -6.85 10.77
CA LYS A 46 8.45 -7.45 10.67
C LYS A 46 8.59 -8.95 10.88
N LEU A 47 7.94 -9.45 11.94
CA LEU A 47 7.84 -10.89 12.25
C LEU A 47 6.47 -11.38 11.78
N LEU A 48 6.44 -12.44 11.00
CA LEU A 48 5.19 -13.04 10.57
C LEU A 48 4.63 -13.99 11.65
N LYS A 49 3.30 -14.20 11.64
CA LYS A 49 2.62 -15.12 12.55
C LYS A 49 2.97 -16.56 12.23
N ASP A 50 2.85 -17.42 13.26
CA ASP A 50 3.18 -18.85 13.20
C ASP A 50 2.37 -19.59 12.10
N GLU A 51 1.12 -19.20 11.88
CA GLU A 51 0.26 -19.78 10.83
C GLU A 51 0.85 -19.67 9.41
N TYR A 52 1.70 -18.68 9.16
CA TYR A 52 2.41 -18.50 7.90
C TYR A 52 3.74 -19.26 7.88
N ALA A 53 4.33 -19.52 9.04
CA ALA A 53 5.60 -20.23 9.18
C ALA A 53 5.49 -21.71 8.75
N ASP A 54 4.37 -22.34 9.00
CA ASP A 54 4.14 -23.77 8.71
C ASP A 54 3.75 -24.07 7.26
N ASN A 55 3.57 -23.02 6.42
CA ASN A 55 3.17 -23.18 5.03
C ASN A 55 4.37 -23.03 4.06
N PRO A 56 4.91 -24.14 3.49
CA PRO A 56 6.09 -24.08 2.61
C PRO A 56 5.86 -23.23 1.34
N SER A 57 4.65 -23.25 0.79
CA SER A 57 4.32 -22.47 -0.41
C SER A 57 4.23 -20.98 -0.10
N PHE A 58 3.83 -20.61 1.12
CA PHE A 58 3.87 -19.23 1.60
C PHE A 58 5.31 -18.76 1.75
N ARG A 59 6.17 -19.56 2.41
CA ARG A 59 7.59 -19.20 2.61
C ARG A 59 8.33 -18.95 1.30
N ALA A 60 8.17 -19.84 0.31
CA ALA A 60 8.81 -19.68 -1.00
C ALA A 60 8.37 -18.40 -1.72
N ARG A 61 7.08 -18.03 -1.62
CA ARG A 61 6.56 -16.77 -2.17
C ARG A 61 7.07 -15.55 -1.40
N PHE A 62 7.02 -15.61 -0.07
CA PHE A 62 7.55 -14.54 0.79
C PHE A 62 9.01 -14.23 0.47
N GLU A 63 9.85 -15.27 0.33
CA GLU A 63 11.26 -15.12 -0.03
C GLU A 63 11.44 -14.49 -1.41
N THR A 64 10.66 -14.91 -2.40
CA THR A 64 10.69 -14.35 -3.75
C THR A 64 10.29 -12.88 -3.75
N GLU A 65 9.20 -12.53 -3.06
CA GLU A 65 8.70 -11.16 -2.98
C GLU A 65 9.62 -10.26 -2.14
N ALA A 66 10.21 -10.79 -1.06
CA ALA A 66 11.21 -10.08 -0.28
C ALA A 66 12.45 -9.73 -1.12
N ARG A 67 12.94 -10.67 -1.96
CA ARG A 67 14.05 -10.38 -2.91
C ARG A 67 13.67 -9.30 -3.92
N HIS A 68 12.46 -9.34 -4.47
CA HIS A 68 11.98 -8.30 -5.39
C HIS A 68 11.90 -6.94 -4.69
N ALA A 69 11.33 -6.89 -3.48
CA ALA A 69 11.25 -5.65 -2.71
C ALA A 69 12.64 -5.11 -2.34
N ALA A 70 13.61 -5.99 -2.03
CA ALA A 70 14.98 -5.60 -1.74
C ALA A 70 15.72 -4.99 -2.94
N SER A 71 15.26 -5.23 -4.16
CA SER A 71 15.82 -4.59 -5.37
C SER A 71 15.32 -3.17 -5.60
N LEU A 72 14.27 -2.73 -4.88
CA LEU A 72 13.71 -1.39 -5.02
C LEU A 72 14.54 -0.36 -4.25
N HIS A 73 15.03 0.65 -4.98
CA HIS A 73 15.76 1.78 -4.41
C HIS A 73 15.11 3.07 -4.88
N HIS A 74 14.35 3.73 -4.01
CA HIS A 74 13.70 5.01 -4.32
C HIS A 74 13.49 5.83 -3.03
N ALA A 75 13.61 7.16 -3.12
CA ALA A 75 13.44 8.03 -1.96
C ALA A 75 12.09 7.83 -1.25
N ASN A 76 11.03 7.55 -2.00
CA ASN A 76 9.68 7.36 -1.49
C ASN A 76 9.29 5.90 -1.24
N ILE A 77 10.26 4.99 -1.15
CA ILE A 77 10.04 3.58 -0.75
C ILE A 77 10.91 3.28 0.47
N ALA A 78 10.34 2.66 1.49
CA ALA A 78 11.14 2.14 2.61
C ALA A 78 11.97 0.96 2.13
N ALA A 79 13.30 1.06 2.27
CA ALA A 79 14.22 0.06 1.78
C ALA A 79 14.08 -1.26 2.56
N VAL A 80 14.12 -2.39 1.86
CA VAL A 80 14.27 -3.72 2.46
C VAL A 80 15.76 -4.03 2.53
N TYR A 81 16.23 -4.39 3.72
CA TYR A 81 17.64 -4.64 3.98
C TYR A 81 18.00 -6.11 4.02
N ASP A 82 17.09 -6.92 4.58
CA ASP A 82 17.33 -8.36 4.74
C ASP A 82 16.02 -9.09 4.99
N PHE A 83 16.03 -10.38 4.82
CA PHE A 83 14.92 -11.27 5.20
C PHE A 83 15.49 -12.63 5.60
N GLY A 84 14.72 -13.37 6.38
CA GLY A 84 15.13 -14.69 6.78
C GLY A 84 13.99 -15.49 7.37
N ASP A 85 14.35 -16.68 7.81
CA ASP A 85 13.47 -17.64 8.44
C ASP A 85 14.25 -18.32 9.57
N ALA A 86 14.04 -17.90 10.81
CA ALA A 86 14.78 -18.38 11.95
C ALA A 86 13.86 -18.92 13.05
N ALA A 87 14.36 -19.92 13.79
CA ALA A 87 13.75 -20.30 15.06
C ALA A 87 14.00 -19.17 16.06
N PRO A 88 12.97 -18.68 16.78
CA PRO A 88 13.17 -17.69 17.83
C PRO A 88 14.12 -18.21 18.88
N ALA A 89 14.99 -17.34 19.41
CA ALA A 89 15.91 -17.67 20.50
C ALA A 89 15.21 -18.00 21.84
N ASP A 90 13.86 -17.92 21.89
CA ASP A 90 13.05 -18.23 23.06
C ASP A 90 12.81 -19.74 23.30
N GLY A 91 13.44 -20.59 22.49
CA GLY A 91 13.31 -22.05 22.58
C GLY A 91 12.11 -22.64 21.88
N SER A 92 11.32 -21.82 21.16
CA SER A 92 10.28 -22.34 20.26
C SER A 92 10.94 -22.97 19.04
N HIS A 93 10.44 -24.13 18.61
CA HIS A 93 10.99 -24.85 17.44
C HIS A 93 10.40 -24.36 16.11
N THR A 94 9.43 -23.46 16.14
CA THR A 94 8.75 -22.96 14.94
C THR A 94 9.55 -21.82 14.33
N ARG A 95 10.07 -22.02 13.12
CA ARG A 95 10.77 -20.97 12.37
C ARG A 95 9.79 -19.89 11.97
N LYS A 96 10.13 -18.63 12.21
CA LYS A 96 9.32 -17.46 11.88
C LYS A 96 9.98 -16.66 10.75
N PRO A 97 9.29 -16.49 9.61
CA PRO A 97 9.78 -15.59 8.59
C PRO A 97 9.84 -14.15 9.12
N TYR A 98 10.94 -13.46 8.83
CA TYR A 98 11.11 -12.07 9.21
C TYR A 98 11.62 -11.23 8.03
N LEU A 99 11.29 -9.95 8.05
CA LEU A 99 11.74 -8.95 7.09
C LEU A 99 12.37 -7.79 7.85
N VAL A 100 13.57 -7.40 7.44
CA VAL A 100 14.31 -6.26 7.99
C VAL A 100 14.27 -5.12 7.00
N MET A 101 13.81 -3.95 7.44
CA MET A 101 13.60 -2.81 6.57
C MET A 101 14.04 -1.50 7.23
N GLU A 102 14.07 -0.45 6.45
CA GLU A 102 14.29 0.92 6.90
C GLU A 102 13.33 1.26 8.05
N LEU A 103 13.89 1.71 9.17
CA LEU A 103 13.11 2.31 10.23
C LEU A 103 12.85 3.77 9.85
N VAL A 104 11.67 4.03 9.32
CA VAL A 104 11.24 5.38 8.97
C VAL A 104 10.88 6.14 10.25
N ASP A 105 11.52 7.29 10.45
CA ASP A 105 11.15 8.21 11.53
C ASP A 105 9.96 9.07 11.08
N GLY A 106 8.78 8.53 11.24
CA GLY A 106 7.53 9.12 10.75
C GLY A 106 6.31 8.44 11.35
N GLN A 107 5.14 8.88 10.93
CA GLN A 107 3.87 8.29 11.34
C GLN A 107 3.04 7.91 10.12
N PRO A 108 2.19 6.88 10.22
CA PRO A 108 1.33 6.49 9.11
C PRO A 108 0.31 7.61 8.82
N LEU A 109 0.01 7.83 7.54
CA LEU A 109 -0.99 8.79 7.10
C LEU A 109 -2.34 8.56 7.81
N SER A 110 -2.67 7.31 8.14
CA SER A 110 -3.87 6.96 8.92
C SER A 110 -3.93 7.61 10.30
N ALA A 111 -2.80 7.96 10.91
CA ALA A 111 -2.74 8.67 12.19
C ALA A 111 -2.96 10.19 12.04
N LEU A 112 -2.81 10.71 10.82
CA LEU A 112 -3.06 12.12 10.49
C LEU A 112 -4.50 12.39 10.06
N LEU A 113 -5.18 11.36 9.54
CA LEU A 113 -6.57 11.46 9.10
C LEU A 113 -7.51 11.58 10.31
N ARG A 114 -8.36 12.60 10.27
CA ARG A 114 -9.40 12.81 11.27
C ARG A 114 -10.78 12.74 10.62
N PRO A 115 -11.69 11.90 11.13
CA PRO A 115 -13.03 11.81 10.59
C PRO A 115 -13.74 13.16 10.53
N GLY A 116 -14.22 13.55 9.36
CA GLY A 116 -14.93 14.81 9.13
C GLY A 116 -14.03 16.04 8.95
N GLU A 117 -12.69 15.90 9.02
CA GLU A 117 -11.73 16.99 8.83
C GLU A 117 -10.95 16.78 7.53
N PRO A 118 -11.27 17.48 6.43
CA PRO A 118 -10.47 17.43 5.22
C PRO A 118 -9.05 17.99 5.44
N MET A 119 -8.09 17.43 4.72
CA MET A 119 -6.73 17.97 4.68
C MET A 119 -6.63 19.07 3.62
N ASP A 120 -5.64 19.95 3.78
CA ASP A 120 -5.32 20.97 2.78
C ASP A 120 -5.01 20.35 1.42
N PRO A 121 -5.66 20.80 0.32
CA PRO A 121 -5.51 20.18 -0.99
C PRO A 121 -4.08 20.20 -1.56
N ASP A 122 -3.30 21.25 -1.30
CA ASP A 122 -1.92 21.34 -1.79
C ASP A 122 -1.00 20.40 -1.00
N ALA A 123 -1.22 20.26 0.30
CA ALA A 123 -0.53 19.27 1.11
C ALA A 123 -0.84 17.85 0.63
N VAL A 124 -2.12 17.54 0.36
CA VAL A 124 -2.55 16.24 -0.18
C VAL A 124 -1.90 15.99 -1.54
N ARG A 125 -1.92 16.97 -2.46
CA ARG A 125 -1.27 16.88 -3.77
C ARG A 125 0.21 16.51 -3.63
N GLY A 126 0.93 17.20 -2.73
CA GLY A 126 2.35 16.95 -2.49
C GLY A 126 2.64 15.53 -1.95
N LEU A 127 1.86 15.07 -0.97
CA LEU A 127 2.01 13.74 -0.39
C LEU A 127 1.70 12.63 -1.40
N LEU A 128 0.60 12.80 -2.15
CA LEU A 128 0.18 11.80 -3.14
C LEU A 128 1.13 11.72 -4.34
N THR A 129 1.72 12.86 -4.74
CA THR A 129 2.73 12.87 -5.81
C THR A 129 3.91 12.00 -5.42
N GLN A 130 4.45 12.17 -4.21
CA GLN A 130 5.55 11.36 -3.70
C GLN A 130 5.20 9.87 -3.60
N ALA A 131 4.00 9.54 -3.06
CA ALA A 131 3.53 8.16 -2.98
C ALA A 131 3.41 7.53 -4.38
N ALA A 132 2.86 8.27 -5.34
CA ALA A 132 2.70 7.83 -6.71
C ALA A 132 4.06 7.66 -7.44
N GLU A 133 5.08 8.48 -7.14
CA GLU A 133 6.45 8.30 -7.62
C GLU A 133 7.07 7.01 -7.11
N GLY A 134 6.94 6.73 -5.81
CA GLY A 134 7.39 5.47 -5.22
C GLY A 134 6.72 4.26 -5.87
N LEU A 135 5.38 4.30 -6.01
CA LEU A 135 4.65 3.25 -6.72
C LEU A 135 5.09 3.13 -8.19
N GLY A 136 5.32 4.26 -8.88
CA GLY A 136 5.80 4.27 -10.25
C GLY A 136 7.15 3.58 -10.41
N ALA A 137 8.09 3.81 -9.49
CA ALA A 137 9.38 3.12 -9.48
C ALA A 137 9.21 1.60 -9.28
N ALA A 138 8.33 1.18 -8.38
CA ALA A 138 8.01 -0.25 -8.20
C ALA A 138 7.36 -0.86 -9.44
N HIS A 139 6.41 -0.17 -10.05
CA HIS A 139 5.73 -0.61 -11.28
C HIS A 139 6.70 -0.76 -12.45
N ALA A 140 7.67 0.15 -12.59
CA ALA A 140 8.72 0.05 -13.60
C ALA A 140 9.62 -1.17 -13.41
N ALA A 141 9.77 -1.65 -12.17
CA ALA A 141 10.46 -2.89 -11.82
C ALA A 141 9.55 -4.14 -11.90
N GLY A 142 8.30 -4.00 -12.35
CA GLY A 142 7.34 -5.10 -12.44
C GLY A 142 6.70 -5.50 -11.10
N ILE A 143 6.82 -4.65 -10.07
CA ILE A 143 6.30 -4.92 -8.73
C ILE A 143 5.04 -4.11 -8.49
N VAL A 144 3.95 -4.79 -8.15
CA VAL A 144 2.66 -4.19 -7.77
C VAL A 144 2.52 -4.26 -6.25
N HIS A 145 2.09 -3.16 -5.63
CA HIS A 145 1.98 -3.06 -4.16
C HIS A 145 0.81 -3.89 -3.59
N ARG A 146 -0.35 -3.87 -4.25
CA ARG A 146 -1.57 -4.66 -3.92
C ARG A 146 -2.30 -4.28 -2.63
N ASP A 147 -1.72 -3.46 -1.75
CA ASP A 147 -2.30 -3.05 -0.46
C ASP A 147 -2.03 -1.57 -0.14
N VAL A 148 -2.23 -0.69 -1.13
CA VAL A 148 -2.07 0.77 -0.93
C VAL A 148 -3.20 1.27 -0.02
N LYS A 149 -2.81 1.83 1.13
CA LYS A 149 -3.72 2.39 2.15
C LYS A 149 -2.98 3.38 3.04
N PRO A 150 -3.67 4.25 3.79
CA PRO A 150 -3.03 5.26 4.64
C PRO A 150 -2.06 4.68 5.68
N ALA A 151 -2.31 3.46 6.17
CA ALA A 151 -1.43 2.81 7.14
C ALA A 151 -0.04 2.44 6.56
N ASN A 152 0.06 2.27 5.23
CA ASN A 152 1.28 1.89 4.52
C ASN A 152 1.98 3.08 3.87
N LEU A 153 1.53 4.31 4.13
CA LEU A 153 2.16 5.56 3.72
C LEU A 153 2.68 6.27 4.96
N LEU A 154 3.98 6.18 5.22
CA LEU A 154 4.60 6.85 6.35
C LEU A 154 5.01 8.26 5.96
N ILE A 155 4.66 9.22 6.82
CA ILE A 155 4.95 10.64 6.63
C ILE A 155 6.00 11.05 7.67
N THR A 156 7.16 11.52 7.21
CA THR A 156 8.22 12.04 8.07
C THR A 156 7.90 13.45 8.55
N PRO A 157 8.58 13.97 9.59
CA PRO A 157 8.45 15.37 10.02
C PRO A 157 8.71 16.38 8.89
N ASP A 158 9.61 16.05 7.95
CA ASP A 158 9.94 16.87 6.78
C ASP A 158 8.93 16.73 5.63
N ARG A 159 7.79 16.04 5.89
CA ARG A 159 6.73 15.77 4.91
C ARG A 159 7.19 14.90 3.72
N GLU A 160 8.20 14.08 3.90
CA GLU A 160 8.54 13.04 2.94
C GLU A 160 7.63 11.84 3.12
N VAL A 161 7.24 11.22 2.01
CA VAL A 161 6.42 10.01 2.00
C VAL A 161 7.31 8.79 1.77
N LYS A 162 7.14 7.78 2.60
CA LYS A 162 7.73 6.45 2.42
C LYS A 162 6.62 5.42 2.27
N VAL A 163 6.53 4.78 1.11
CA VAL A 163 5.64 3.63 0.87
C VAL A 163 6.28 2.40 1.52
N THR A 164 5.51 1.71 2.34
CA THR A 164 5.95 0.50 3.08
C THR A 164 5.07 -0.69 2.77
N ASP A 165 5.48 -1.87 3.20
CA ASP A 165 4.66 -3.09 3.15
C ASP A 165 4.16 -3.44 1.73
N PHE A 166 5.05 -3.37 0.73
CA PHE A 166 4.78 -3.98 -0.58
C PHE A 166 4.31 -5.42 -0.34
N GLY A 167 3.22 -5.81 -0.97
CA GLY A 167 2.38 -6.98 -0.66
C GLY A 167 3.03 -8.35 -0.50
N ILE A 168 4.20 -8.38 0.15
CA ILE A 168 5.09 -9.53 0.36
C ILE A 168 4.36 -10.74 0.99
N ALA A 169 3.26 -10.49 1.71
CA ALA A 169 2.51 -11.55 2.37
C ALA A 169 1.14 -11.83 1.74
N ARG A 170 0.67 -11.02 0.77
CA ARG A 170 -0.67 -11.14 0.17
C ARG A 170 -0.75 -12.01 -1.09
N ALA A 171 0.37 -12.38 -1.69
CA ALA A 171 0.36 -13.29 -2.85
C ALA A 171 -0.11 -14.72 -2.49
N ALA A 172 -0.23 -15.04 -1.20
CA ALA A 172 -0.67 -16.35 -0.73
C ALA A 172 -2.17 -16.52 -0.66
N ASP A 173 -2.87 -15.43 -0.31
CA ASP A 173 -4.31 -15.47 -0.07
C ASP A 173 -4.96 -14.68 -1.21
N GLY A 174 -5.72 -15.35 -2.07
CA GLY A 174 -6.48 -14.69 -3.12
C GLY A 174 -7.29 -13.54 -2.54
N ILE A 175 -6.94 -12.30 -2.91
CA ILE A 175 -7.70 -11.11 -2.50
C ILE A 175 -9.00 -11.18 -3.28
N GLY A 176 -10.11 -11.32 -2.57
CA GLY A 176 -11.43 -11.38 -3.18
C GLY A 176 -12.46 -11.92 -2.22
N LEU A 177 -13.69 -11.96 -2.66
CA LEU A 177 -14.73 -12.73 -2.00
C LEU A 177 -14.28 -14.19 -1.99
N THR A 178 -13.91 -14.73 -0.82
CA THR A 178 -13.64 -16.16 -0.68
C THR A 178 -14.91 -16.93 -0.99
N GLN A 179 -14.79 -18.22 -1.37
CA GLN A 179 -15.98 -19.07 -1.55
C GLN A 179 -16.85 -19.15 -0.29
N THR A 180 -16.30 -18.78 0.87
CA THR A 180 -17.00 -18.67 2.15
C THR A 180 -17.67 -17.32 2.39
N GLY A 181 -17.57 -16.35 1.45
CA GLY A 181 -18.18 -15.02 1.58
C GLY A 181 -17.44 -14.08 2.53
N GLU A 182 -16.23 -14.40 2.93
CA GLU A 182 -15.37 -13.51 3.72
C GLU A 182 -14.46 -12.68 2.80
N VAL A 183 -14.33 -11.38 3.08
CA VAL A 183 -13.38 -10.50 2.41
C VAL A 183 -12.09 -10.46 3.22
N MET A 184 -11.03 -11.05 2.69
CA MET A 184 -9.74 -11.03 3.36
C MET A 184 -9.03 -9.70 3.09
N GLY A 185 -8.72 -8.94 4.14
CA GLY A 185 -7.99 -7.67 4.07
C GLY A 185 -8.82 -6.45 4.44
N THR A 186 -8.35 -5.29 4.01
CA THR A 186 -8.98 -3.98 4.27
C THR A 186 -9.82 -3.57 3.06
N PRO A 187 -11.15 -3.86 3.02
CA PRO A 187 -11.98 -3.68 1.82
C PRO A 187 -12.12 -2.22 1.41
N GLN A 188 -11.83 -1.28 2.31
CA GLN A 188 -12.02 0.15 2.12
C GLN A 188 -11.18 0.79 1.01
N TYR A 189 -10.13 0.11 0.56
CA TYR A 189 -9.19 0.60 -0.47
C TYR A 189 -9.02 -0.37 -1.64
N LEU A 190 -9.81 -1.45 -1.69
CA LEU A 190 -9.74 -2.44 -2.77
C LEU A 190 -10.15 -1.83 -4.11
N SER A 191 -9.39 -2.14 -5.16
CA SER A 191 -9.82 -1.83 -6.51
C SER A 191 -11.00 -2.73 -6.95
N PRO A 192 -11.83 -2.29 -7.90
CA PRO A 192 -12.95 -3.09 -8.41
C PRO A 192 -12.56 -4.49 -8.86
N GLU A 193 -11.45 -4.62 -9.59
CA GLU A 193 -10.92 -5.92 -10.05
C GLU A 193 -10.47 -6.81 -8.89
N GLN A 194 -9.86 -6.24 -7.84
CA GLN A 194 -9.50 -7.00 -6.65
C GLN A 194 -10.75 -7.44 -5.86
N ALA A 195 -11.78 -6.60 -5.79
CA ALA A 195 -13.06 -6.96 -5.17
C ALA A 195 -13.74 -8.13 -5.90
N GLN A 196 -13.48 -8.32 -7.19
CA GLN A 196 -13.95 -9.46 -8.00
C GLN A 196 -13.05 -10.70 -7.91
N GLY A 197 -11.95 -10.65 -7.13
CA GLY A 197 -10.96 -11.73 -7.08
C GLY A 197 -10.00 -11.76 -8.26
N GLY A 198 -9.94 -10.68 -9.04
CA GLY A 198 -9.01 -10.51 -10.16
C GLY A 198 -7.60 -10.21 -9.70
N VAL A 199 -6.65 -10.34 -10.64
CA VAL A 199 -5.23 -10.05 -10.39
C VAL A 199 -5.01 -8.54 -10.28
N ALA A 200 -4.35 -8.11 -9.21
CA ALA A 200 -3.95 -6.72 -9.04
C ALA A 200 -2.89 -6.31 -10.07
N THR A 201 -3.05 -5.12 -10.61
CA THR A 201 -2.16 -4.51 -11.60
C THR A 201 -1.64 -3.14 -11.10
N PRO A 202 -0.69 -2.49 -11.78
CA PRO A 202 -0.32 -1.10 -11.47
C PRO A 202 -1.51 -0.15 -11.40
N ALA A 203 -2.53 -0.33 -12.26
CA ALA A 203 -3.75 0.46 -12.22
C ALA A 203 -4.64 0.18 -10.99
N SER A 204 -4.46 -0.97 -10.33
CA SER A 204 -5.12 -1.27 -9.04
C SER A 204 -4.55 -0.41 -7.92
N ASP A 205 -3.22 -0.27 -7.85
CA ASP A 205 -2.54 0.60 -6.88
C ASP A 205 -2.90 2.08 -7.11
N VAL A 206 -3.03 2.50 -8.37
CA VAL A 206 -3.52 3.85 -8.73
C VAL A 206 -4.92 4.09 -8.19
N TYR A 207 -5.84 3.12 -8.35
CA TYR A 207 -7.18 3.22 -7.78
C TYR A 207 -7.16 3.36 -6.26
N SER A 208 -6.42 2.50 -5.59
CA SER A 208 -6.30 2.51 -4.12
C SER A 208 -5.69 3.83 -3.62
N LEU A 209 -4.67 4.37 -4.30
CA LEU A 209 -4.11 5.68 -3.98
C LEU A 209 -5.11 6.82 -4.27
N GLY A 210 -5.95 6.68 -5.30
CA GLY A 210 -7.07 7.57 -5.57
C GLY A 210 -8.11 7.58 -4.44
N VAL A 211 -8.41 6.42 -3.85
CA VAL A 211 -9.28 6.29 -2.67
C VAL A 211 -8.66 7.00 -1.45
N VAL A 212 -7.36 6.84 -1.23
CA VAL A 212 -6.62 7.57 -0.19
C VAL A 212 -6.71 9.07 -0.42
N ALA A 213 -6.54 9.52 -1.67
CA ALA A 213 -6.70 10.92 -2.05
C ALA A 213 -8.08 11.47 -1.69
N PHE A 214 -9.11 10.72 -2.06
CA PHE A 214 -10.49 11.08 -1.74
C PHE A 214 -10.69 11.22 -0.23
N GLU A 215 -10.22 10.25 0.57
CA GLU A 215 -10.35 10.28 2.02
C GLU A 215 -9.64 11.49 2.63
N CYS A 216 -8.43 11.82 2.18
CA CYS A 216 -7.71 13.00 2.62
C CYS A 216 -8.47 14.31 2.30
N LEU A 217 -8.98 14.43 1.08
CA LEU A 217 -9.64 15.65 0.58
C LEU A 217 -11.07 15.82 1.11
N ALA A 218 -11.77 14.72 1.38
CA ALA A 218 -13.17 14.75 1.82
C ALA A 218 -13.33 14.55 3.34
N GLY A 219 -12.26 14.19 4.07
CA GLY A 219 -12.35 13.84 5.50
C GLY A 219 -13.16 12.57 5.78
N ARG A 220 -13.52 11.82 4.72
CA ARG A 220 -14.31 10.58 4.79
C ARG A 220 -13.98 9.66 3.63
N ARG A 221 -14.19 8.38 3.81
CA ARG A 221 -14.03 7.41 2.74
C ARG A 221 -15.13 7.55 1.68
N PRO A 222 -14.84 7.26 0.41
CA PRO A 222 -15.84 7.35 -0.67
C PRO A 222 -16.97 6.33 -0.52
N PHE A 223 -16.66 5.14 0.01
CA PHE A 223 -17.61 4.05 0.19
C PHE A 223 -17.50 3.50 1.61
N VAL A 224 -18.63 3.48 2.32
CA VAL A 224 -18.77 2.94 3.67
C VAL A 224 -20.09 2.18 3.71
N ALA A 225 -20.03 0.92 4.11
CA ALA A 225 -21.20 0.07 4.24
C ALA A 225 -21.12 -0.81 5.51
N ASP A 226 -22.23 -1.45 5.88
CA ASP A 226 -22.37 -2.19 7.14
C ASP A 226 -21.53 -3.49 7.21
N SER A 227 -20.97 -3.93 6.09
CA SER A 227 -20.11 -5.12 6.05
C SER A 227 -18.93 -4.93 5.09
N ALA A 228 -17.88 -5.74 5.30
CA ALA A 228 -16.72 -5.81 4.41
C ALA A 228 -17.13 -6.15 2.95
N VAL A 229 -18.07 -7.07 2.79
CA VAL A 229 -18.61 -7.48 1.49
C VAL A 229 -19.37 -6.33 0.84
N ALA A 230 -20.24 -5.65 1.57
CA ALA A 230 -21.01 -4.53 1.05
C ALA A 230 -20.09 -3.37 0.64
N THR A 231 -19.01 -3.10 1.41
CA THR A 231 -17.99 -2.12 1.05
C THR A 231 -17.25 -2.50 -0.23
N ALA A 232 -16.86 -3.76 -0.40
CA ALA A 232 -16.23 -4.25 -1.62
C ALA A 232 -17.17 -4.12 -2.84
N LEU A 233 -18.46 -4.43 -2.67
CA LEU A 233 -19.47 -4.24 -3.72
C LEU A 233 -19.71 -2.78 -4.09
N ALA A 234 -19.61 -1.85 -3.11
CA ALA A 234 -19.70 -0.42 -3.37
C ALA A 234 -18.51 0.06 -4.23
N HIS A 235 -17.29 -0.39 -3.94
CA HIS A 235 -16.11 -0.13 -4.80
C HIS A 235 -16.33 -0.60 -6.23
N LEU A 236 -17.03 -1.72 -6.40
CA LEU A 236 -17.32 -2.29 -7.72
C LEU A 236 -18.41 -1.54 -8.49
N ARG A 237 -19.49 -1.15 -7.83
CA ARG A 237 -20.75 -0.76 -8.50
C ARG A 237 -21.14 0.70 -8.32
N GLU A 238 -20.85 1.29 -7.15
CA GLU A 238 -21.33 2.64 -6.85
C GLU A 238 -20.46 3.70 -7.56
N PRO A 239 -21.08 4.78 -8.08
CA PRO A 239 -20.34 5.88 -8.65
C PRO A 239 -19.48 6.54 -7.58
N VAL A 240 -18.33 7.09 -7.99
CA VAL A 240 -17.46 7.86 -7.08
C VAL A 240 -18.21 9.12 -6.64
N PRO A 241 -18.38 9.36 -5.33
CA PRO A 241 -19.05 10.54 -4.84
C PRO A 241 -18.30 11.83 -5.26
N PRO A 242 -18.97 12.99 -5.35
CA PRO A 242 -18.28 14.23 -5.57
C PRO A 242 -17.37 14.57 -4.38
N LEU A 243 -16.22 15.18 -4.68
CA LEU A 243 -15.37 15.83 -3.69
C LEU A 243 -16.01 17.16 -3.25
N PRO A 244 -15.65 17.69 -2.07
CA PRO A 244 -16.07 19.00 -1.62
C PRO A 244 -15.74 20.12 -2.64
N ASP A 245 -16.55 21.18 -2.67
CA ASP A 245 -16.44 22.25 -3.67
C ASP A 245 -15.19 23.13 -3.48
N ASP A 246 -14.56 23.10 -2.32
CA ASP A 246 -13.30 23.78 -2.01
C ASP A 246 -12.06 23.05 -2.53
N VAL A 247 -12.20 21.81 -3.01
CA VAL A 247 -11.12 21.08 -3.68
C VAL A 247 -10.93 21.64 -5.09
N PRO A 248 -9.68 22.01 -5.49
CA PRO A 248 -9.42 22.49 -6.85
C PRO A 248 -9.94 21.52 -7.92
N HIS A 249 -10.66 22.05 -8.90
CA HIS A 249 -11.34 21.25 -9.94
C HIS A 249 -10.40 20.33 -10.73
N ASP A 250 -9.18 20.79 -10.97
CA ASP A 250 -8.13 20.03 -11.63
C ASP A 250 -7.69 18.82 -10.80
N LEU A 251 -7.47 19.00 -9.51
CA LEU A 251 -7.14 17.90 -8.58
C LEU A 251 -8.31 16.93 -8.45
N ALA A 252 -9.55 17.44 -8.32
CA ALA A 252 -10.75 16.62 -8.26
C ALA A 252 -10.92 15.74 -9.51
N ALA A 253 -10.61 16.28 -10.70
CA ALA A 253 -10.65 15.54 -11.95
C ALA A 253 -9.60 14.41 -12.00
N VAL A 254 -8.38 14.67 -11.54
CA VAL A 254 -7.30 13.68 -11.46
C VAL A 254 -7.67 12.56 -10.50
N VAL A 255 -8.16 12.88 -9.31
CA VAL A 255 -8.60 11.87 -8.32
C VAL A 255 -9.76 11.04 -8.85
N ARG A 256 -10.77 11.67 -9.47
CA ARG A 256 -11.90 10.96 -10.09
C ARG A 256 -11.44 9.99 -11.17
N ARG A 257 -10.50 10.39 -12.03
CA ARG A 257 -9.92 9.51 -13.05
C ARG A 257 -9.17 8.33 -12.43
N ALA A 258 -8.36 8.55 -11.41
CA ALA A 258 -7.68 7.47 -10.69
C ALA A 258 -8.67 6.44 -10.14
N MET A 259 -9.87 6.89 -9.71
CA MET A 259 -10.94 6.05 -9.17
C MET A 259 -11.94 5.53 -10.21
N SER A 260 -11.66 5.63 -11.52
CA SER A 260 -12.48 5.03 -12.57
C SER A 260 -12.64 3.53 -12.35
N LYS A 261 -13.83 2.98 -12.64
CA LYS A 261 -14.11 1.57 -12.36
C LYS A 261 -13.31 0.62 -13.25
N LEU A 262 -13.16 0.96 -14.52
CA LEU A 262 -12.39 0.17 -15.47
C LEU A 262 -10.91 0.56 -15.41
N PRO A 263 -9.98 -0.40 -15.28
CA PRO A 263 -8.54 -0.12 -15.16
C PRO A 263 -7.96 0.71 -16.32
N GLN A 264 -8.43 0.50 -17.55
CA GLN A 264 -8.00 1.21 -18.75
C GLN A 264 -8.39 2.70 -18.78
N ASP A 265 -9.38 3.12 -17.98
CA ASP A 265 -9.81 4.53 -17.89
C ASP A 265 -8.99 5.31 -16.86
N ARG A 266 -8.16 4.61 -16.06
CA ARG A 266 -7.29 5.18 -15.05
C ARG A 266 -5.95 5.66 -15.64
N PHE A 267 -5.05 6.06 -14.79
CA PHE A 267 -3.63 6.16 -15.14
C PHE A 267 -3.03 4.75 -15.15
N ARG A 268 -2.18 4.47 -16.13
CA ARG A 268 -1.61 3.13 -16.36
C ARG A 268 -0.75 2.61 -15.20
N ASP A 269 -0.07 3.55 -14.48
CA ASP A 269 0.87 3.27 -13.40
C ASP A 269 1.00 4.48 -12.46
N GLY A 270 1.77 4.31 -11.37
CA GLY A 270 2.04 5.38 -10.41
C GLY A 270 2.77 6.57 -11.02
N GLY A 271 3.69 6.34 -11.96
CA GLY A 271 4.43 7.43 -12.62
C GLY A 271 3.53 8.34 -13.45
N ALA A 272 2.59 7.77 -14.20
CA ALA A 272 1.58 8.52 -14.94
C ALA A 272 0.63 9.29 -14.00
N PHE A 273 0.29 8.70 -12.86
CA PHE A 273 -0.53 9.37 -11.85
C PHE A 273 0.24 10.52 -11.18
N ALA A 274 1.52 10.33 -10.82
CA ALA A 274 2.38 11.39 -10.28
C ALA A 274 2.52 12.58 -11.25
N ALA A 275 2.71 12.29 -12.53
CA ALA A 275 2.79 13.34 -13.56
C ALA A 275 1.48 14.16 -13.63
N ALA A 276 0.33 13.48 -13.56
CA ALA A 276 -0.98 14.14 -13.57
C ALA A 276 -1.24 14.96 -12.29
N LEU A 277 -0.74 14.54 -11.14
CA LEU A 277 -0.83 15.32 -9.90
C LEU A 277 0.02 16.59 -9.94
N ARG A 278 1.20 16.55 -10.60
CA ARG A 278 2.06 17.72 -10.77
C ARG A 278 1.53 18.72 -11.79
N ASP A 279 1.00 18.22 -12.89
CA ASP A 279 0.45 19.05 -13.99
C ASP A 279 -0.91 18.50 -14.46
N PRO A 280 -1.97 18.82 -13.72
CA PRO A 280 -3.33 18.37 -14.05
C PRO A 280 -3.85 18.87 -15.40
N ALA A 281 -3.36 20.01 -15.89
CA ALA A 281 -3.78 20.57 -17.18
C ALA A 281 -3.34 19.66 -18.34
N THR A 282 -2.12 19.16 -18.30
CA THR A 282 -1.61 18.19 -19.30
C THR A 282 -2.35 16.85 -19.21
N ALA A 283 -2.76 16.42 -18.01
CA ALA A 283 -3.53 15.20 -17.83
C ALA A 283 -4.93 15.26 -18.45
N ALA A 284 -5.56 16.44 -18.46
CA ALA A 284 -6.87 16.67 -19.09
C ALA A 284 -6.81 16.56 -20.62
N LEU A 285 -5.74 17.05 -21.23
CA LEU A 285 -5.53 16.98 -22.70
C LEU A 285 -5.37 15.53 -23.17
N GLY A 286 -4.69 14.67 -22.43
CA GLY A 286 -4.55 13.24 -22.74
C GLY A 286 -5.87 12.47 -22.69
N ALA A 287 -6.81 12.87 -21.82
CA ALA A 287 -8.13 12.25 -21.71
C ALA A 287 -9.03 12.58 -22.90
N VAL A 288 -8.97 13.83 -23.39
CA VAL A 288 -9.75 14.28 -24.57
C VAL A 288 -9.26 13.57 -25.84
N ALA A 289 -7.95 13.35 -25.98
CA ALA A 289 -7.39 12.63 -27.13
C ALA A 289 -7.82 11.16 -27.17
N LEU A 290 -7.94 10.49 -26.03
CA LEU A 290 -8.39 9.10 -25.93
C LEU A 290 -9.87 8.93 -26.22
N THR A 291 -10.72 9.85 -25.76
CA THR A 291 -12.16 9.84 -26.05
C THR A 291 -12.45 10.17 -27.50
N GLY A 292 -11.67 11.08 -28.11
CA GLY A 292 -11.76 11.40 -29.54
C GLY A 292 -11.36 10.21 -30.42
N ALA A 293 -10.28 9.49 -30.07
CA ALA A 293 -9.83 8.32 -30.81
C ALA A 293 -10.81 7.14 -30.69
N ALA A 294 -11.39 6.92 -29.49
CA ALA A 294 -12.39 5.87 -29.27
C ALA A 294 -13.70 6.17 -30.01
N ALA A 295 -14.14 7.44 -30.04
CA ALA A 295 -15.32 7.85 -30.80
C ALA A 295 -15.10 7.72 -32.30
N ALA A 296 -13.91 8.07 -32.80
CA ALA A 296 -13.54 7.90 -34.22
C ALA A 296 -13.47 6.42 -34.63
N ALA A 297 -12.91 5.54 -33.75
CA ALA A 297 -12.85 4.10 -33.99
C ALA A 297 -14.25 3.45 -33.98
N ALA A 298 -15.15 3.89 -33.10
CA ALA A 298 -16.53 3.42 -33.05
C ALA A 298 -17.34 3.88 -34.30
N ALA A 299 -17.09 5.08 -34.79
CA ALA A 299 -17.73 5.58 -36.03
C ALA A 299 -17.25 4.82 -37.27
N ALA A 300 -15.94 4.48 -37.33
CA ALA A 300 -15.35 3.70 -38.44
C ALA A 300 -15.77 2.22 -38.46
N ALA A 301 -16.24 1.68 -37.34
CA ALA A 301 -16.75 0.30 -37.23
C ALA A 301 -18.25 0.18 -37.56
N ALA A 302 -18.94 1.31 -37.72
CA ALA A 302 -20.38 1.39 -38.04
C ALA A 302 -20.67 1.64 -39.54
N GLU A 303 -19.64 1.84 -40.36
CA GLU A 303 -19.71 1.87 -41.83
C GLU A 303 -19.28 0.50 -42.41
#